data_de45b4e1a0fe6592beea59d3ee96e5c2
#
_entry.id   de45b4e1a0fe6592beea59d3ee96e5c2
#
_cell.length_a   1.000
_cell.length_b   1.000
_cell.length_c   1.000
_cell.angle_alpha   90.00
_cell.angle_beta   90.00
_cell.angle_gamma   90.00
#
_symmetry.space_group_name_H-M   'P 1'
#
loop_
_entity.id
_entity.type
_entity.pdbx_description
1 polymer ?
#
loop_
_entity_poly.entity_id
_entity_poly.type
_entity_poly.pdbx_seq_one_letter_code
_entity_poly.pdbx_strand_id
1 'polypeptide(L)'
;SMVAETDGKLIGHIMMTQTPVLQSNGERYTALLVAPLSVLLEYRDLGVGSALMKEGLRLAAEMGYQAVFLTGDPNYYSRFGYQSSSRFGITCPGIPDQYVLAYELVPHALDKVEGTIGEW
;
A
#
# COMPACT_ATOMS: atom_id res chain seq x y z
N SER A 1 9.01 -1.13 -8.71
CA SER A 1 8.22 0.04 -9.06
C SER A 1 7.45 -0.19 -10.35
N MET A 2 6.34 0.51 -10.49
CA MET A 2 5.50 0.44 -11.67
C MET A 2 5.31 1.82 -12.27
N VAL A 3 5.24 1.88 -13.59
CA VAL A 3 5.03 3.12 -14.31
C VAL A 3 3.89 2.98 -15.31
N ALA A 4 3.22 4.10 -15.60
CA ALA A 4 2.24 4.18 -16.67
C ALA A 4 2.82 5.06 -17.78
N GLU A 5 2.68 4.63 -19.02
CA GLU A 5 3.21 5.32 -20.19
C GLU A 5 2.14 5.45 -21.28
N THR A 6 2.24 6.51 -22.04
CA THR A 6 1.46 6.67 -23.28
C THR A 6 2.35 7.38 -24.28
N ASP A 7 2.36 6.90 -25.53
CA ASP A 7 3.20 7.42 -26.61
C ASP A 7 4.66 7.58 -26.20
N GLY A 8 5.19 6.62 -25.40
CA GLY A 8 6.54 6.64 -24.91
C GLY A 8 6.80 7.64 -23.78
N LYS A 9 5.77 8.35 -23.32
CA LYS A 9 5.87 9.32 -22.25
C LYS A 9 5.46 8.72 -20.92
N LEU A 10 6.27 8.91 -19.87
CA LEU A 10 5.94 8.52 -18.51
C LEU A 10 4.85 9.44 -17.98
N ILE A 11 3.66 8.91 -17.68
CA ILE A 11 2.52 9.70 -17.20
C ILE A 11 2.13 9.39 -15.77
N GLY A 12 2.61 8.29 -15.20
CA GLY A 12 2.32 7.93 -13.83
C GLY A 12 3.33 6.94 -13.28
N HIS A 13 3.41 6.90 -11.96
CA HIS A 13 4.40 6.09 -11.26
C HIS A 13 3.88 5.64 -9.90
N ILE A 14 4.16 4.39 -9.57
CA ILE A 14 3.94 3.85 -8.23
C ILE A 14 5.16 3.02 -7.86
N MET A 15 5.63 3.17 -6.63
CA MET A 15 6.76 2.41 -6.11
C MET A 15 6.29 1.49 -5.00
N MET A 16 6.74 0.24 -5.02
CA MET A 16 6.45 -0.74 -3.98
C MET A 16 7.76 -1.22 -3.37
N THR A 17 7.82 -1.22 -2.05
CA THR A 17 9.01 -1.60 -1.29
C THR A 17 8.63 -2.66 -0.27
N GLN A 18 9.42 -3.72 -0.17
CA GLN A 18 9.24 -4.70 0.89
C GLN A 18 9.46 -4.03 2.24
N THR A 19 8.55 -4.25 3.16
CA THR A 19 8.64 -3.65 4.49
C THR A 19 8.22 -4.68 5.56
N PRO A 20 8.89 -4.70 6.70
CA PRO A 20 8.47 -5.54 7.82
C PRO A 20 7.42 -4.85 8.68
N VAL A 21 6.54 -5.64 9.27
CA VAL A 21 5.78 -5.24 10.45
C VAL A 21 6.48 -5.90 11.63
N LEU A 22 7.04 -5.09 12.51
CA LEU A 22 7.71 -5.60 13.71
C LEU A 22 6.64 -5.85 14.76
N GLN A 23 6.37 -7.10 15.01
CA GLN A 23 5.28 -7.51 15.90
C GLN A 23 5.69 -7.45 17.36
N SER A 24 4.69 -7.34 18.24
CA SER A 24 4.92 -7.29 19.68
C SER A 24 5.56 -8.57 20.24
N ASN A 25 5.39 -9.70 19.54
CA ASN A 25 6.03 -10.97 19.90
C ASN A 25 7.48 -11.08 19.42
N GLY A 26 8.00 -10.05 18.76
CA GLY A 26 9.37 -10.02 18.24
C GLY A 26 9.53 -10.58 16.83
N GLU A 27 8.49 -11.17 16.28
CA GLU A 27 8.53 -11.69 14.90
C GLU A 27 8.32 -10.57 13.88
N ARG A 28 8.86 -10.76 12.68
CA ARG A 28 8.68 -9.84 11.58
C ARG A 28 7.69 -10.44 10.59
N TYR A 29 6.68 -9.64 10.23
CA TYR A 29 5.75 -9.97 9.18
C TYR A 29 6.13 -9.17 7.94
N THR A 30 6.37 -9.85 6.82
CA THR A 30 6.82 -9.20 5.60
C THR A 30 5.65 -8.81 4.72
N ALA A 31 5.59 -7.54 4.35
CA ALA A 31 4.55 -6.99 3.48
C ALA A 31 5.17 -6.04 2.46
N LEU A 32 4.34 -5.45 1.61
CA LEU A 32 4.75 -4.37 0.70
C LEU A 32 4.23 -3.03 1.20
N LEU A 33 5.05 -2.01 1.03
CA LEU A 33 4.66 -0.62 1.26
C LEU A 33 4.58 0.07 -0.10
N VAL A 34 3.42 0.65 -0.38
CA VAL A 34 3.22 1.47 -1.59
C VAL A 34 3.67 2.88 -1.27
N ALA A 35 4.68 3.36 -1.99
CA ALA A 35 5.16 4.73 -1.88
C ALA A 35 4.34 5.64 -2.80
N PRO A 36 4.50 6.96 -2.72
CA PRO A 36 3.55 7.90 -3.29
C PRO A 36 3.19 7.62 -4.75
N LEU A 37 1.88 7.55 -5.00
CA LEU A 37 1.32 7.51 -6.33
C LEU A 37 1.53 8.88 -6.98
N SER A 38 2.06 8.89 -8.18
CA SER A 38 2.33 10.11 -8.92
C SER A 38 1.77 9.97 -10.34
N VAL A 39 0.99 10.96 -10.77
CA VAL A 39 0.42 11.02 -12.12
C VAL A 39 0.61 12.43 -12.63
N LEU A 40 1.09 12.59 -13.87
CA LEU A 40 1.24 13.91 -14.48
C LEU A 40 -0.10 14.63 -14.49
N LEU A 41 -0.06 15.93 -14.21
CA LEU A 41 -1.27 16.75 -14.05
C LEU A 41 -2.24 16.62 -15.22
N GLU A 42 -1.75 16.62 -16.44
CA GLU A 42 -2.56 16.53 -17.65
C GLU A 42 -3.25 15.18 -17.83
N TYR A 43 -2.84 14.16 -17.08
CA TYR A 43 -3.42 12.82 -17.12
C TYR A 43 -4.21 12.46 -15.86
N ARG A 44 -4.37 13.40 -14.94
CA ARG A 44 -5.19 13.17 -13.75
C ARG A 44 -6.65 13.06 -14.16
N ASP A 45 -7.41 12.29 -13.38
CA ASP A 45 -8.83 12.03 -13.60
C ASP A 45 -9.13 11.24 -14.90
N LEU A 46 -8.09 10.63 -15.50
CA LEU A 46 -8.24 9.74 -16.64
C LEU A 46 -8.13 8.26 -16.27
N GLY A 47 -8.15 7.96 -14.98
CA GLY A 47 -8.09 6.58 -14.50
C GLY A 47 -6.68 5.98 -14.41
N VAL A 48 -5.63 6.76 -14.66
CA VAL A 48 -4.25 6.28 -14.60
C VAL A 48 -3.86 5.83 -13.19
N GLY A 49 -4.17 6.66 -12.18
CA GLY A 49 -3.90 6.32 -10.80
C GLY A 49 -4.63 5.07 -10.35
N SER A 50 -5.91 4.98 -10.71
CA SER A 50 -6.74 3.82 -10.40
C SER A 50 -6.17 2.55 -11.04
N ALA A 51 -5.73 2.63 -12.30
CA ALA A 51 -5.13 1.49 -13.00
C ALA A 51 -3.83 1.06 -12.33
N LEU A 52 -2.98 2.01 -11.94
CA LEU A 52 -1.73 1.71 -11.23
C LEU A 52 -1.99 1.06 -9.88
N MET A 53 -2.97 1.54 -9.13
CA MET A 53 -3.32 0.96 -7.82
C MET A 53 -3.80 -0.47 -7.97
N LYS A 54 -4.68 -0.74 -8.93
CA LYS A 54 -5.20 -2.09 -9.16
C LYS A 54 -4.12 -3.04 -9.63
N GLU A 55 -3.28 -2.59 -10.57
CA GLU A 55 -2.19 -3.42 -11.08
C GLU A 55 -1.14 -3.70 -10.00
N GLY A 56 -0.89 -2.72 -9.12
CA GLY A 56 0.00 -2.90 -7.98
C GLY A 56 -0.46 -4.02 -7.06
N LEU A 57 -1.76 -4.07 -6.75
CA LEU A 57 -2.32 -5.13 -5.92
C LEU A 57 -2.22 -6.49 -6.62
N ARG A 58 -2.48 -6.52 -7.92
CA ARG A 58 -2.36 -7.76 -8.70
C ARG A 58 -0.94 -8.30 -8.67
N LEU A 59 0.05 -7.44 -8.90
CA LEU A 59 1.46 -7.83 -8.87
C LEU A 59 1.91 -8.27 -7.49
N ALA A 60 1.48 -7.57 -6.45
CA ALA A 60 1.82 -7.93 -5.09
C ALA A 60 1.32 -9.34 -4.74
N ALA A 61 0.09 -9.66 -5.14
CA ALA A 61 -0.47 -11.00 -4.95
C ALA A 61 0.32 -12.05 -5.74
N GLU A 62 0.66 -11.73 -6.98
CA GLU A 62 1.44 -12.62 -7.85
C GLU A 62 2.82 -12.92 -7.28
N MET A 63 3.42 -11.93 -6.60
CA MET A 63 4.71 -12.08 -5.95
C MET A 63 4.64 -12.82 -4.61
N GLY A 64 3.44 -13.22 -4.18
CA GLY A 64 3.25 -14.00 -2.96
C GLY A 64 3.07 -13.20 -1.69
N TYR A 65 2.93 -11.89 -1.77
CA TYR A 65 2.64 -11.09 -0.59
C TYR A 65 1.20 -11.28 -0.14
N GLN A 66 0.96 -11.16 1.16
CA GLN A 66 -0.37 -11.34 1.74
C GLN A 66 -1.05 -10.03 2.11
N ALA A 67 -0.28 -8.97 2.25
CA ALA A 67 -0.79 -7.66 2.63
C ALA A 67 0.06 -6.53 2.06
N VAL A 68 -0.59 -5.39 1.85
CA VAL A 68 0.03 -4.17 1.33
C VAL A 68 -0.35 -3.01 2.23
N PHE A 69 0.61 -2.16 2.55
CA PHE A 69 0.38 -0.95 3.35
C PHE A 69 0.68 0.29 2.52
N LEU A 70 0.04 1.39 2.88
CA LEU A 70 0.37 2.71 2.37
C LEU A 70 0.01 3.78 3.39
N THR A 71 0.58 4.97 3.21
CA THR A 71 0.16 6.14 3.97
C THR A 71 -0.51 7.11 3.00
N GLY A 72 -1.69 7.63 3.36
CA GLY A 72 -2.43 8.54 2.51
C GLY A 72 -3.85 8.79 2.98
N ASP A 73 -4.62 9.45 2.13
CA ASP A 73 -5.99 9.84 2.44
C ASP A 73 -6.93 8.63 2.38
N PRO A 74 -7.54 8.25 3.51
CA PRO A 74 -8.48 7.12 3.53
C PRO A 74 -9.68 7.33 2.62
N ASN A 75 -10.12 8.57 2.40
CA ASN A 75 -11.24 8.85 1.52
C ASN A 75 -10.95 8.49 0.07
N TYR A 76 -9.70 8.63 -0.35
CA TYR A 76 -9.31 8.22 -1.70
C TYR A 76 -9.07 6.72 -1.79
N TYR A 77 -8.25 6.17 -0.89
CA TYR A 77 -7.79 4.79 -0.99
C TYR A 77 -8.83 3.75 -0.57
N SER A 78 -9.86 4.15 0.18
CA SER A 78 -10.95 3.24 0.52
C SER A 78 -11.69 2.71 -0.72
N ARG A 79 -11.70 3.46 -1.82
CA ARG A 79 -12.31 3.02 -3.07
C ARG A 79 -11.63 1.78 -3.65
N PHE A 80 -10.39 1.51 -3.27
CA PHE A 80 -9.63 0.33 -3.70
C PHE A 80 -9.67 -0.80 -2.68
N GLY A 81 -10.38 -0.62 -1.57
CA GLY A 81 -10.51 -1.63 -0.52
C GLY A 81 -9.52 -1.49 0.63
N TYR A 82 -8.73 -0.43 0.67
CA TYR A 82 -7.85 -0.16 1.80
C TYR A 82 -8.65 0.20 3.04
N GLN A 83 -8.17 -0.25 4.19
CA GLN A 83 -8.76 -0.02 5.50
C GLN A 83 -7.73 0.60 6.42
N SER A 84 -8.18 1.21 7.53
CA SER A 84 -7.26 1.70 8.54
C SER A 84 -6.46 0.55 9.15
N SER A 85 -5.14 0.68 9.17
CA SER A 85 -4.26 -0.31 9.80
C SER A 85 -4.48 -0.42 11.31
N SER A 86 -5.02 0.63 11.94
CA SER A 86 -5.31 0.61 13.37
C SER A 86 -6.35 -0.45 13.73
N ARG A 87 -7.18 -0.84 12.78
CA ARG A 87 -8.14 -1.93 12.94
C ARG A 87 -7.45 -3.24 13.36
N PHE A 88 -6.21 -3.42 12.89
CA PHE A 88 -5.41 -4.62 13.16
C PHE A 88 -4.37 -4.40 14.26
N GLY A 89 -4.35 -3.21 14.86
CA GLY A 89 -3.30 -2.89 15.84
C GLY A 89 -1.95 -2.59 15.20
N ILE A 90 -1.93 -2.14 13.94
CA ILE A 90 -0.70 -1.85 13.20
C ILE A 90 -0.57 -0.34 13.05
N THR A 91 0.59 0.18 13.46
CA THR A 91 0.90 1.61 13.40
C THR A 91 2.16 1.85 12.58
N CYS A 92 2.37 3.11 12.20
CA CYS A 92 3.60 3.55 11.56
C CYS A 92 4.12 4.79 12.29
N PRO A 93 5.29 4.74 12.92
CA PRO A 93 5.82 5.86 13.69
C PRO A 93 5.92 7.12 12.85
N GLY A 94 5.53 8.24 13.44
CA GLY A 94 5.56 9.54 12.79
C GLY A 94 4.39 9.83 11.87
N ILE A 95 3.49 8.85 11.66
CA ILE A 95 2.31 9.02 10.80
C ILE A 95 1.07 8.87 11.66
N PRO A 96 0.13 9.82 11.63
CA PRO A 96 -1.15 9.67 12.33
C PRO A 96 -1.88 8.41 11.89
N ASP A 97 -2.50 7.72 12.84
CA ASP A 97 -3.11 6.40 12.59
C ASP A 97 -4.14 6.41 11.47
N GLN A 98 -4.89 7.51 11.33
CA GLN A 98 -5.91 7.61 10.29
C GLN A 98 -5.35 7.59 8.86
N TYR A 99 -4.06 7.86 8.70
CA TYR A 99 -3.42 7.88 7.39
C TYR A 99 -2.60 6.61 7.11
N VAL A 100 -2.59 5.65 8.02
CA VAL A 100 -1.91 4.38 7.82
C VAL A 100 -2.94 3.35 7.38
N LEU A 101 -2.81 2.87 6.15
CA LEU A 101 -3.83 2.05 5.52
C LEU A 101 -3.26 0.68 5.12
N ALA A 102 -4.14 -0.32 5.12
CA ALA A 102 -3.78 -1.69 4.80
C ALA A 102 -4.78 -2.34 3.85
N TYR A 103 -4.28 -3.22 3.01
CA TYR A 103 -5.09 -4.07 2.14
C TYR A 103 -4.67 -5.53 2.35
N GLU A 104 -5.64 -6.38 2.67
CA GLU A 104 -5.40 -7.81 2.79
C GLU A 104 -5.55 -8.46 1.42
N LEU A 105 -4.45 -8.88 0.80
CA LEU A 105 -4.48 -9.62 -0.45
C LEU A 105 -5.05 -11.03 -0.24
N VAL A 106 -4.77 -11.58 0.93
CA VAL A 106 -5.35 -12.84 1.40
C VAL A 106 -6.31 -12.47 2.52
N PRO A 107 -7.58 -12.89 2.47
CA PRO A 107 -8.54 -12.59 3.54
C PRO A 107 -8.01 -13.02 4.91
N HIS A 108 -8.16 -12.15 5.89
CA HIS A 108 -7.77 -12.37 7.28
C HIS A 108 -6.26 -12.46 7.51
N ALA A 109 -5.44 -12.09 6.52
CA ALA A 109 -3.98 -12.17 6.64
C ALA A 109 -3.43 -11.36 7.82
N LEU A 110 -4.09 -10.27 8.18
CA LEU A 110 -3.64 -9.36 9.24
C LEU A 110 -4.33 -9.57 10.60
N ASP A 111 -5.22 -10.54 10.72
CA ASP A 111 -6.02 -10.71 11.93
C ASP A 111 -5.18 -10.92 13.20
N LYS A 112 -4.00 -11.48 13.09
CA LYS A 112 -3.10 -11.74 14.23
C LYS A 112 -1.76 -11.03 14.10
N VAL A 113 -1.68 -10.07 13.19
CA VAL A 113 -0.47 -9.28 12.98
C VAL A 113 -0.69 -7.93 13.64
N GLU A 114 -0.01 -7.68 14.75
CA GLU A 114 -0.03 -6.38 15.40
C GLU A 114 1.39 -5.90 15.61
N GLY A 115 1.62 -4.62 15.48
CA GLY A 115 2.96 -4.08 15.66
C GLY A 115 3.18 -2.80 14.90
N THR A 116 4.42 -2.60 14.46
CA THR A 116 4.89 -1.34 13.90
C THR A 116 5.50 -1.56 12.53
N ILE A 117 5.07 -0.77 11.55
CA ILE A 117 5.62 -0.82 10.20
C ILE A 117 7.02 -0.20 10.20
N GLY A 118 7.96 -0.90 9.58
CA GLY A 118 9.32 -0.43 9.41
C GLY A 118 10.33 -1.11 10.32
N GLU A 119 11.60 -0.74 10.13
CA GLU A 119 12.71 -1.25 10.94
C GLU A 119 13.21 -0.18 11.91
N TRP A 120 13.47 -0.58 13.17
CA TRP A 120 13.96 0.30 14.22
C TRP A 120 15.17 -0.28 14.89
#